data_7c8397b94f6fd47dbda99ecfa18e9b0b
#
_entry.id   7c8397b94f6fd47dbda99ecfa18e9b0b
#
_cell.length_a   1.000
_cell.length_b   1.000
_cell.length_c   1.000
_cell.angle_alpha   90.00
_cell.angle_beta   90.00
_cell.angle_gamma   90.00
#
_symmetry.space_group_name_H-M   'P 1'
#
loop_
_entity.id
_entity.type
_entity.pdbx_description
1 polymer ?
#
loop_
_entity_poly.entity_id
_entity_poly.type
_entity_poly.pdbx_seq_one_letter_code
_entity_poly.pdbx_strand_id
1 'polypeptide(L)'
;MECQTLMMLNDLEEHVIEGNGIQIHYVTKGEGPAVVMCHGFPESWYSWRHQIDSLAEAGYQAVAMSMRGYGKTSAPQAIDAYDINHLVGDVVVVANHLNQGPVVVAGHDWGAPVAWFAALMRPDLFRAVACLSVPYTGPIGALPEGIDLNGLMAQAAGPDRDYYRLFFQEPGKAEADLEADIYKTMRGFLYAISGDALRNGDISEPFDGHFPAGQAMTDQLVSPDELPSWLTQEDLHFYVEEITRTGFRGGLNWYRNINRLPAITAPFLGATIEQPSFYMGGSTDLIAGNTPEAISAMQQALGDLRHCEIIEGAGHWLQQECASEVSAAMMAFLEGLN
;
A
#
# COMPACT_ATOMS: atom_id res chain seq x y z
N MET A 1 17.80 -5.13 22.13
CA MET A 1 16.93 -4.98 20.95
C MET A 1 15.48 -5.38 21.25
N GLU A 2 15.20 -6.48 21.94
CA GLU A 2 13.84 -6.86 22.40
C GLU A 2 13.07 -5.73 23.13
N CYS A 3 13.79 -4.85 23.81
CA CYS A 3 13.19 -3.74 24.57
C CYS A 3 12.74 -2.55 23.70
N GLN A 4 13.26 -2.38 22.48
CA GLN A 4 12.94 -1.24 21.61
C GLN A 4 11.63 -1.44 20.83
N THR A 5 11.40 -2.62 20.26
CA THR A 5 10.14 -2.90 19.51
C THR A 5 8.93 -2.90 20.44
N LEU A 6 9.06 -3.47 21.65
CA LEU A 6 8.02 -3.38 22.69
C LEU A 6 7.80 -1.95 23.24
N MET A 7 8.83 -1.09 23.25
CA MET A 7 8.68 0.32 23.62
C MET A 7 7.92 1.14 22.57
N MET A 8 8.08 0.86 21.27
CA MET A 8 7.39 1.56 20.19
C MET A 8 5.86 1.40 20.24
N LEU A 9 5.36 0.29 20.76
CA LEU A 9 3.92 -0.01 20.82
C LEU A 9 3.23 0.49 22.11
N ASN A 10 3.98 0.93 23.12
CA ASN A 10 3.46 1.16 24.46
C ASN A 10 2.56 2.41 24.62
N ASP A 11 2.55 3.33 23.64
CA ASP A 11 1.77 4.57 23.72
C ASP A 11 0.79 4.71 22.53
N LEU A 12 0.44 3.59 21.88
CA LEU A 12 -0.55 3.58 20.82
C LEU A 12 -1.96 3.49 21.40
N GLU A 13 -2.84 4.36 20.94
CA GLU A 13 -4.26 4.25 21.19
C GLU A 13 -4.94 3.48 20.06
N GLU A 14 -5.68 2.43 20.40
CA GLU A 14 -6.47 1.66 19.44
C GLU A 14 -7.91 2.18 19.37
N HIS A 15 -8.43 2.28 18.14
CA HIS A 15 -9.79 2.74 17.89
C HIS A 15 -10.51 1.75 16.98
N VAL A 16 -11.79 1.50 17.25
CA VAL A 16 -12.71 0.78 16.37
C VAL A 16 -13.96 1.63 16.22
N ILE A 17 -14.26 2.01 14.98
CA ILE A 17 -15.42 2.85 14.66
C ILE A 17 -16.31 2.18 13.62
N GLU A 18 -17.57 2.53 13.60
CA GLU A 18 -18.51 2.06 12.58
C GLU A 18 -18.67 3.11 11.47
N GLY A 19 -18.62 2.68 10.23
CA GLY A 19 -18.86 3.53 9.07
C GLY A 19 -18.70 2.76 7.77
N ASN A 20 -19.24 3.29 6.68
CA ASN A 20 -19.17 2.66 5.36
C ASN A 20 -19.59 1.18 5.34
N GLY A 21 -20.53 0.80 6.22
CA GLY A 21 -21.09 -0.54 6.35
C GLY A 21 -20.20 -1.58 7.04
N ILE A 22 -19.11 -1.16 7.69
CA ILE A 22 -18.15 -2.02 8.39
C ILE A 22 -17.68 -1.40 9.70
N GLN A 23 -16.99 -2.22 10.52
CA GLN A 23 -16.13 -1.73 11.59
C GLN A 23 -14.73 -1.46 11.03
N ILE A 24 -14.17 -0.29 11.35
CA ILE A 24 -12.86 0.17 10.90
C ILE A 24 -11.96 0.33 12.12
N HIS A 25 -10.85 -0.38 12.11
CA HIS A 25 -9.81 -0.28 13.12
C HIS A 25 -8.69 0.62 12.65
N TYR A 26 -8.16 1.43 13.54
CA TYR A 26 -6.93 2.19 13.35
C TYR A 26 -6.22 2.42 14.68
N VAL A 27 -4.94 2.72 14.63
CA VAL A 27 -4.13 3.11 15.78
C VAL A 27 -3.71 4.56 15.66
N THR A 28 -3.55 5.25 16.81
CA THR A 28 -3.06 6.63 16.83
C THR A 28 -1.92 6.81 17.81
N LYS A 29 -1.03 7.76 17.50
CA LYS A 29 0.01 8.26 18.41
C LYS A 29 0.25 9.74 18.17
N GLY A 30 0.52 10.49 19.25
CA GLY A 30 0.80 11.92 19.21
C GLY A 30 -0.47 12.78 19.11
N GLU A 31 -0.26 14.08 19.12
CA GLU A 31 -1.29 15.11 19.05
C GLU A 31 -0.92 16.14 17.97
N GLY A 32 -1.90 16.87 17.43
CA GLY A 32 -1.68 17.89 16.40
C GLY A 32 -2.37 17.56 15.09
N PRO A 33 -1.94 18.14 13.95
CA PRO A 33 -2.54 17.89 12.66
C PRO A 33 -2.43 16.41 12.27
N ALA A 34 -3.54 15.79 11.85
CA ALA A 34 -3.57 14.36 11.57
C ALA A 34 -2.98 13.99 10.20
N VAL A 35 -2.25 12.87 10.19
CA VAL A 35 -1.77 12.16 8.99
C VAL A 35 -2.38 10.76 9.00
N VAL A 36 -3.32 10.50 8.08
CA VAL A 36 -3.98 9.20 7.94
C VAL A 36 -3.19 8.34 6.97
N MET A 37 -2.71 7.19 7.43
CA MET A 37 -1.80 6.30 6.68
C MET A 37 -2.49 5.00 6.31
N CYS A 38 -2.46 4.67 5.01
CA CYS A 38 -3.06 3.50 4.38
C CYS A 38 -1.96 2.52 3.96
N HIS A 39 -2.01 1.29 4.45
CA HIS A 39 -1.09 0.23 4.04
C HIS A 39 -1.58 -0.49 2.78
N GLY A 40 -0.74 -1.37 2.22
CA GLY A 40 -1.04 -2.17 1.04
C GLY A 40 -1.16 -3.67 1.28
N PHE A 41 -0.75 -4.46 0.28
CA PHE A 41 -0.84 -5.92 0.24
C PHE A 41 0.56 -6.55 0.18
N PRO A 42 0.84 -7.60 0.93
CA PRO A 42 0.14 -8.08 2.12
C PRO A 42 0.77 -7.45 3.37
N GLU A 43 0.19 -6.38 3.84
CA GLU A 43 0.73 -5.58 4.94
C GLU A 43 -0.25 -5.47 6.12
N SER A 44 0.02 -4.51 7.01
CA SER A 44 -0.87 -4.04 8.06
C SER A 44 -0.54 -2.60 8.43
N TRP A 45 -1.29 -1.98 9.35
CA TRP A 45 -0.95 -0.68 9.93
C TRP A 45 0.49 -0.64 10.47
N TYR A 46 1.04 -1.77 10.86
CA TYR A 46 2.39 -1.92 11.43
C TYR A 46 3.51 -1.57 10.45
N SER A 47 3.24 -1.60 9.15
CA SER A 47 4.19 -1.17 8.12
C SER A 47 4.62 0.30 8.29
N TRP A 48 3.79 1.08 8.97
CA TRP A 48 4.03 2.49 9.28
C TRP A 48 4.67 2.74 10.66
N ARG A 49 5.09 1.69 11.39
CA ARG A 49 5.60 1.79 12.78
C ARG A 49 6.67 2.86 12.98
N HIS A 50 7.58 3.01 12.03
CA HIS A 50 8.65 4.01 12.11
C HIS A 50 8.13 5.44 11.87
N GLN A 51 7.20 5.60 10.93
CA GLN A 51 6.60 6.90 10.62
C GLN A 51 5.63 7.34 11.72
N ILE A 52 4.95 6.40 12.38
CA ILE A 52 4.10 6.70 13.55
C ILE A 52 4.89 7.43 14.63
N ASP A 53 6.06 6.89 14.99
CA ASP A 53 6.91 7.50 16.02
C ASP A 53 7.45 8.86 15.57
N SER A 54 8.00 8.93 14.35
CA SER A 54 8.56 10.16 13.80
C SER A 54 7.53 11.28 13.69
N LEU A 55 6.30 10.97 13.28
CA LEU A 55 5.19 11.93 13.20
C LEU A 55 4.78 12.43 14.58
N ALA A 56 4.63 11.53 15.55
CA ALA A 56 4.25 11.89 16.91
C ALA A 56 5.30 12.78 17.58
N GLU A 57 6.59 12.46 17.43
CA GLU A 57 7.70 13.28 17.93
C GLU A 57 7.76 14.67 17.28
N ALA A 58 7.34 14.79 16.01
CA ALA A 58 7.28 16.05 15.28
C ALA A 58 6.00 16.88 15.56
N GLY A 59 5.12 16.41 16.45
CA GLY A 59 3.89 17.13 16.83
C GLY A 59 2.72 16.95 15.87
N TYR A 60 2.67 15.82 15.17
CA TYR A 60 1.52 15.38 14.37
C TYR A 60 0.79 14.24 15.06
N GLN A 61 -0.50 14.11 14.78
CA GLN A 61 -1.23 12.90 15.12
C GLN A 61 -1.05 11.87 13.98
N ALA A 62 -0.27 10.84 14.24
CA ALA A 62 -0.15 9.69 13.37
C ALA A 62 -1.40 8.82 13.50
N VAL A 63 -2.03 8.45 12.37
CA VAL A 63 -3.24 7.64 12.32
C VAL A 63 -3.01 6.52 11.31
N ALA A 64 -2.70 5.32 11.75
CA ALA A 64 -2.44 4.19 10.86
C ALA A 64 -3.62 3.23 10.84
N MET A 65 -4.24 3.06 9.67
CA MET A 65 -5.44 2.24 9.50
C MET A 65 -5.08 0.77 9.29
N SER A 66 -5.88 -0.14 9.86
CA SER A 66 -6.04 -1.47 9.27
C SER A 66 -7.03 -1.36 8.13
N MET A 67 -6.54 -1.51 6.89
CA MET A 67 -7.39 -1.40 5.71
C MET A 67 -8.45 -2.50 5.67
N ARG A 68 -9.55 -2.29 4.92
CA ARG A 68 -10.64 -3.26 4.77
C ARG A 68 -10.12 -4.65 4.40
N GLY A 69 -10.48 -5.66 5.21
CA GLY A 69 -10.02 -7.04 5.05
C GLY A 69 -8.77 -7.41 5.84
N TYR A 70 -8.22 -6.46 6.60
CA TYR A 70 -7.02 -6.66 7.42
C TYR A 70 -7.25 -6.31 8.88
N GLY A 71 -6.39 -6.84 9.70
CA GLY A 71 -6.35 -6.50 11.11
C GLY A 71 -7.70 -6.73 11.80
N LYS A 72 -8.07 -5.78 12.65
CA LYS A 72 -9.36 -5.78 13.35
C LYS A 72 -10.48 -5.11 12.53
N THR A 73 -10.19 -4.62 11.31
CA THR A 73 -11.19 -4.09 10.39
C THR A 73 -12.00 -5.23 9.77
N SER A 74 -13.29 -5.01 9.57
CA SER A 74 -14.18 -6.03 8.98
C SER A 74 -13.69 -6.52 7.61
N ALA A 75 -13.93 -7.82 7.36
CA ALA A 75 -13.63 -8.49 6.10
C ALA A 75 -14.92 -9.01 5.43
N PRO A 76 -15.67 -8.15 4.71
CA PRO A 76 -16.89 -8.56 4.01
C PRO A 76 -16.64 -9.72 3.05
N GLN A 77 -17.64 -10.61 2.90
CA GLN A 77 -17.52 -11.78 2.02
C GLN A 77 -17.63 -11.43 0.53
N ALA A 78 -18.40 -10.39 0.19
CA ALA A 78 -18.63 -9.98 -1.19
C ALA A 78 -17.39 -9.31 -1.78
N ILE A 79 -16.97 -9.75 -2.98
CA ILE A 79 -15.80 -9.20 -3.67
C ILE A 79 -15.99 -7.72 -3.99
N ASP A 80 -17.17 -7.33 -4.44
CA ASP A 80 -17.51 -5.96 -4.83
C ASP A 80 -17.54 -4.96 -3.65
N ALA A 81 -17.49 -5.45 -2.42
CA ALA A 81 -17.31 -4.64 -1.23
C ALA A 81 -15.87 -4.08 -1.07
N TYR A 82 -14.95 -4.37 -2.00
CA TYR A 82 -13.54 -3.99 -1.92
C TYR A 82 -13.07 -3.12 -3.11
N ASP A 83 -14.00 -2.51 -3.84
CA ASP A 83 -13.61 -1.58 -4.89
C ASP A 83 -13.06 -0.25 -4.32
N ILE A 84 -12.46 0.54 -5.19
CA ILE A 84 -11.77 1.79 -4.78
C ILE A 84 -12.70 2.77 -4.03
N ASN A 85 -14.01 2.81 -4.36
CA ASN A 85 -14.96 3.67 -3.65
C ASN A 85 -15.15 3.22 -2.20
N HIS A 86 -15.20 1.91 -1.95
CA HIS A 86 -15.31 1.38 -0.60
C HIS A 86 -14.03 1.68 0.21
N LEU A 87 -12.85 1.48 -0.40
CA LEU A 87 -11.58 1.73 0.25
C LEU A 87 -11.39 3.22 0.58
N VAL A 88 -11.68 4.11 -0.37
CA VAL A 88 -11.68 5.56 -0.14
C VAL A 88 -12.73 5.97 0.90
N GLY A 89 -13.92 5.36 0.84
CA GLY A 89 -15.00 5.59 1.81
C GLY A 89 -14.57 5.30 3.25
N ASP A 90 -13.77 4.26 3.47
CA ASP A 90 -13.24 3.95 4.81
C ASP A 90 -12.29 5.03 5.32
N VAL A 91 -11.40 5.53 4.46
CA VAL A 91 -10.48 6.63 4.80
C VAL A 91 -11.26 7.91 5.13
N VAL A 92 -12.33 8.19 4.35
CA VAL A 92 -13.24 9.32 4.61
C VAL A 92 -13.93 9.20 5.97
N VAL A 93 -14.35 7.99 6.36
CA VAL A 93 -14.95 7.76 7.70
C VAL A 93 -13.97 8.08 8.80
N VAL A 94 -12.72 7.62 8.69
CA VAL A 94 -11.67 7.91 9.68
C VAL A 94 -11.37 9.41 9.72
N ALA A 95 -11.14 10.06 8.58
CA ALA A 95 -10.87 11.49 8.50
C ALA A 95 -11.99 12.33 9.17
N ASN A 96 -13.26 11.99 8.93
CA ASN A 96 -14.40 12.64 9.58
C ASN A 96 -14.45 12.38 11.08
N HIS A 97 -14.12 11.16 11.53
CA HIS A 97 -14.14 10.80 12.94
C HIS A 97 -13.12 11.61 13.76
N LEU A 98 -11.95 11.91 13.18
CA LEU A 98 -10.92 12.74 13.82
C LEU A 98 -11.40 14.16 14.11
N ASN A 99 -12.37 14.67 13.36
CA ASN A 99 -13.02 15.97 13.54
C ASN A 99 -12.03 17.16 13.67
N GLN A 100 -10.94 17.13 12.89
CA GLN A 100 -9.88 18.15 12.92
C GLN A 100 -9.89 19.09 11.71
N GLY A 101 -10.87 18.95 10.79
CA GLY A 101 -10.84 19.59 9.47
C GLY A 101 -10.02 18.79 8.48
N PRO A 102 -9.55 19.41 7.36
CA PRO A 102 -8.82 18.68 6.33
C PRO A 102 -7.49 18.09 6.86
N VAL A 103 -7.30 16.80 6.65
CA VAL A 103 -6.12 16.03 7.09
C VAL A 103 -5.15 15.76 5.93
N VAL A 104 -3.96 15.27 6.23
CA VAL A 104 -3.05 14.67 5.23
C VAL A 104 -3.39 13.19 5.10
N VAL A 105 -3.42 12.67 3.87
CA VAL A 105 -3.53 11.24 3.61
C VAL A 105 -2.21 10.71 3.05
N ALA A 106 -1.75 9.58 3.58
CA ALA A 106 -0.57 8.89 3.07
C ALA A 106 -0.91 7.45 2.68
N GLY A 107 -0.19 6.88 1.74
CA GLY A 107 -0.42 5.51 1.29
C GLY A 107 0.82 4.84 0.74
N HIS A 108 0.88 3.52 0.91
CA HIS A 108 1.92 2.66 0.36
C HIS A 108 1.28 1.48 -0.37
N ASP A 109 1.86 1.01 -1.46
CA ASP A 109 1.34 -0.07 -2.32
C ASP A 109 -0.12 0.18 -2.70
N TRP A 110 -1.08 -0.70 -2.39
CA TRP A 110 -2.52 -0.45 -2.59
C TRP A 110 -3.05 0.75 -1.80
N GLY A 111 -2.44 1.08 -0.67
CA GLY A 111 -2.76 2.30 0.06
C GLY A 111 -2.46 3.58 -0.73
N ALA A 112 -1.49 3.56 -1.65
CA ALA A 112 -1.17 4.72 -2.47
C ALA A 112 -2.27 5.06 -3.49
N PRO A 113 -2.80 4.14 -4.33
CA PRO A 113 -4.01 4.41 -5.11
C PRO A 113 -5.19 4.90 -4.28
N VAL A 114 -5.40 4.31 -3.08
CA VAL A 114 -6.47 4.77 -2.18
C VAL A 114 -6.24 6.22 -1.75
N ALA A 115 -5.03 6.58 -1.36
CA ALA A 115 -4.68 7.95 -0.95
C ALA A 115 -4.79 8.94 -2.14
N TRP A 116 -4.31 8.57 -3.33
CA TRP A 116 -4.45 9.37 -4.55
C TRP A 116 -5.92 9.64 -4.88
N PHE A 117 -6.76 8.60 -4.89
CA PHE A 117 -8.19 8.76 -5.18
C PHE A 117 -8.94 9.46 -4.03
N ALA A 118 -8.52 9.30 -2.77
CA ALA A 118 -9.09 10.06 -1.66
C ALA A 118 -8.85 11.57 -1.85
N ALA A 119 -7.62 11.98 -2.19
CA ALA A 119 -7.30 13.38 -2.48
C ALA A 119 -8.08 13.91 -3.69
N LEU A 120 -8.18 13.13 -4.78
CA LEU A 120 -8.91 13.51 -5.99
C LEU A 120 -10.42 13.67 -5.74
N MET A 121 -11.04 12.70 -5.06
CA MET A 121 -12.48 12.62 -4.87
C MET A 121 -12.99 13.52 -3.74
N ARG A 122 -12.16 13.79 -2.72
CA ARG A 122 -12.53 14.55 -1.53
C ARG A 122 -11.49 15.62 -1.17
N PRO A 123 -11.24 16.58 -2.08
CA PRO A 123 -10.32 17.69 -1.83
C PRO A 123 -10.74 18.59 -0.64
N ASP A 124 -11.99 18.48 -0.22
CA ASP A 124 -12.53 19.13 0.96
C ASP A 124 -12.04 18.49 2.29
N LEU A 125 -11.67 17.22 2.29
CA LEU A 125 -11.21 16.48 3.47
C LEU A 125 -9.69 16.25 3.50
N PHE A 126 -9.05 16.21 2.33
CA PHE A 126 -7.62 15.93 2.22
C PHE A 126 -6.87 17.14 1.68
N ARG A 127 -6.10 17.81 2.58
CA ARG A 127 -5.34 19.02 2.25
C ARG A 127 -4.00 18.76 1.57
N ALA A 128 -3.51 17.53 1.66
CA ALA A 128 -2.27 17.06 1.02
C ALA A 128 -2.27 15.54 0.92
N VAL A 129 -1.45 14.99 0.02
CA VAL A 129 -1.30 13.56 -0.20
C VAL A 129 0.17 13.15 -0.27
N ALA A 130 0.54 12.06 0.42
CA ALA A 130 1.89 11.51 0.44
C ALA A 130 1.86 10.02 0.10
N CYS A 131 2.46 9.62 -1.03
CA CYS A 131 2.42 8.24 -1.50
C CYS A 131 3.81 7.65 -1.69
N LEU A 132 3.90 6.36 -1.37
CA LEU A 132 5.10 5.55 -1.51
C LEU A 132 4.86 4.40 -2.49
N SER A 133 5.88 4.03 -3.22
CA SER A 133 5.95 2.94 -4.19
C SER A 133 5.09 3.14 -5.44
N VAL A 134 3.77 3.29 -5.33
CA VAL A 134 2.87 3.32 -6.50
C VAL A 134 2.60 4.76 -6.97
N PRO A 135 3.08 5.14 -8.17
CA PRO A 135 2.88 6.47 -8.71
C PRO A 135 1.41 6.72 -9.09
N TYR A 136 1.01 7.98 -9.14
CA TYR A 136 -0.31 8.38 -9.61
C TYR A 136 -0.48 8.13 -11.11
N THR A 137 -1.44 7.30 -11.47
CA THR A 137 -1.74 7.00 -12.89
C THR A 137 -2.96 7.73 -13.42
N GLY A 138 -3.66 8.47 -12.55
CA GLY A 138 -4.89 9.16 -12.90
C GLY A 138 -6.12 8.24 -13.04
N PRO A 139 -7.29 8.86 -13.30
CA PRO A 139 -8.52 8.14 -13.61
C PRO A 139 -8.40 7.38 -14.93
N ILE A 140 -8.94 6.17 -14.96
CA ILE A 140 -8.99 5.36 -16.18
C ILE A 140 -10.36 5.57 -16.84
N GLY A 141 -10.34 5.91 -18.14
CA GLY A 141 -11.55 6.06 -18.92
C GLY A 141 -12.21 4.72 -19.28
N ALA A 142 -13.44 4.80 -19.80
CA ALA A 142 -14.14 3.63 -20.31
C ALA A 142 -13.30 2.96 -21.40
N LEU A 143 -13.10 1.66 -21.26
CA LEU A 143 -12.42 0.85 -22.26
C LEU A 143 -13.40 0.50 -23.40
N PRO A 144 -12.91 0.22 -24.63
CA PRO A 144 -13.74 -0.29 -25.72
C PRO A 144 -14.48 -1.57 -25.33
N GLU A 145 -15.64 -1.79 -25.96
CA GLU A 145 -16.45 -2.98 -25.71
C GLU A 145 -15.64 -4.26 -25.92
N GLY A 146 -15.71 -5.20 -24.98
CA GLY A 146 -14.98 -6.46 -25.01
C GLY A 146 -13.51 -6.39 -24.57
N ILE A 147 -13.05 -5.21 -24.16
CA ILE A 147 -11.70 -5.01 -23.60
C ILE A 147 -11.83 -4.70 -22.12
N ASP A 148 -11.09 -5.41 -21.28
CA ASP A 148 -10.95 -5.13 -19.87
C ASP A 148 -9.46 -5.12 -19.43
N LEU A 149 -9.20 -4.62 -18.23
CA LEU A 149 -7.81 -4.48 -17.73
C LEU A 149 -7.13 -5.85 -17.56
N ASN A 150 -7.86 -6.87 -17.11
CA ASN A 150 -7.30 -8.21 -16.97
C ASN A 150 -6.92 -8.81 -18.33
N GLY A 151 -7.74 -8.61 -19.36
CA GLY A 151 -7.43 -9.02 -20.73
C GLY A 151 -6.18 -8.34 -21.30
N LEU A 152 -6.02 -7.03 -21.04
CA LEU A 152 -4.82 -6.29 -21.43
C LEU A 152 -3.57 -6.81 -20.70
N MET A 153 -3.67 -7.09 -19.40
CA MET A 153 -2.57 -7.67 -18.63
C MET A 153 -2.21 -9.07 -19.13
N ALA A 154 -3.22 -9.91 -19.44
CA ALA A 154 -2.98 -11.25 -19.98
C ALA A 154 -2.28 -11.23 -21.34
N GLN A 155 -2.65 -10.29 -22.21
CA GLN A 155 -1.98 -10.08 -23.49
C GLN A 155 -0.52 -9.64 -23.30
N ALA A 156 -0.24 -8.79 -22.32
CA ALA A 156 1.12 -8.33 -22.02
C ALA A 156 1.99 -9.42 -21.40
N ALA A 157 1.44 -10.28 -20.53
CA ALA A 157 2.18 -11.39 -19.92
C ALA A 157 2.60 -12.46 -20.91
N GLY A 158 1.80 -12.72 -21.94
CA GLY A 158 2.03 -13.77 -22.94
C GLY A 158 1.63 -15.16 -22.42
N PRO A 159 1.81 -16.22 -23.26
CA PRO A 159 1.27 -17.55 -22.95
C PRO A 159 2.12 -18.40 -21.99
N ASP A 160 3.40 -18.09 -21.83
CA ASP A 160 4.36 -18.92 -21.09
C ASP A 160 4.58 -18.46 -19.64
N ARG A 161 3.95 -17.33 -19.26
CA ARG A 161 4.10 -16.71 -17.94
C ARG A 161 2.73 -16.39 -17.32
N ASP A 162 2.61 -16.64 -16.05
CA ASP A 162 1.54 -16.09 -15.23
C ASP A 162 1.96 -14.72 -14.71
N TYR A 163 0.99 -13.82 -14.53
CA TYR A 163 1.18 -12.52 -13.91
C TYR A 163 0.40 -12.50 -12.59
N TYR A 164 1.03 -12.10 -11.49
CA TYR A 164 0.46 -12.23 -10.15
C TYR A 164 -0.95 -11.62 -10.02
N ARG A 165 -1.22 -10.47 -10.66
CA ARG A 165 -2.54 -9.82 -10.60
C ARG A 165 -3.62 -10.66 -11.25
N LEU A 166 -3.27 -11.43 -12.30
CA LEU A 166 -4.20 -12.36 -12.95
C LEU A 166 -4.36 -13.64 -12.14
N PHE A 167 -3.28 -14.13 -11.54
CA PHE A 167 -3.31 -15.27 -10.64
C PHE A 167 -4.25 -15.03 -9.45
N PHE A 168 -4.34 -13.79 -8.96
CA PHE A 168 -5.20 -13.38 -7.86
C PHE A 168 -6.69 -13.28 -8.22
N GLN A 169 -7.07 -13.30 -9.51
CA GLN A 169 -8.46 -13.08 -9.92
C GLN A 169 -9.40 -14.24 -9.53
N GLU A 170 -8.93 -15.48 -9.62
CA GLU A 170 -9.76 -16.65 -9.33
C GLU A 170 -9.89 -16.87 -7.81
N PRO A 171 -11.10 -16.76 -7.23
CA PRO A 171 -11.29 -16.98 -5.80
C PRO A 171 -10.88 -18.38 -5.36
N GLY A 172 -10.12 -18.46 -4.29
CA GLY A 172 -9.63 -19.71 -3.71
C GLY A 172 -8.29 -20.19 -4.30
N LYS A 173 -7.90 -19.76 -5.51
CA LYS A 173 -6.64 -20.20 -6.14
C LYS A 173 -5.42 -19.61 -5.43
N ALA A 174 -5.37 -18.29 -5.33
CA ALA A 174 -4.27 -17.61 -4.65
C ALA A 174 -4.29 -17.86 -3.15
N GLU A 175 -5.49 -17.92 -2.53
CA GLU A 175 -5.62 -18.27 -1.11
C GLU A 175 -4.99 -19.64 -0.81
N ALA A 176 -5.27 -20.66 -1.64
CA ALA A 176 -4.73 -22.00 -1.45
C ALA A 176 -3.19 -22.06 -1.53
N ASP A 177 -2.58 -21.26 -2.39
CA ASP A 177 -1.13 -21.13 -2.53
C ASP A 177 -0.52 -20.35 -1.36
N LEU A 178 -1.01 -19.14 -1.11
CA LEU A 178 -0.45 -18.21 -0.13
C LEU A 178 -0.67 -18.66 1.32
N GLU A 179 -1.77 -19.35 1.61
CA GLU A 179 -2.14 -19.83 2.96
C GLU A 179 -1.60 -21.23 3.29
N ALA A 180 -0.98 -21.91 2.31
CA ALA A 180 -0.37 -23.22 2.54
C ALA A 180 0.72 -23.21 3.64
N ASP A 181 1.49 -22.12 3.69
CA ASP A 181 2.45 -21.82 4.75
C ASP A 181 2.59 -20.29 4.87
N ILE A 182 1.77 -19.69 5.72
CA ILE A 182 1.72 -18.22 5.90
C ILE A 182 3.07 -17.65 6.34
N TYR A 183 3.82 -18.36 7.20
CA TYR A 183 5.13 -17.90 7.63
C TYR A 183 6.13 -17.83 6.46
N LYS A 184 6.22 -18.91 5.67
CA LYS A 184 7.06 -18.96 4.46
C LYS A 184 6.64 -17.87 3.47
N THR A 185 5.34 -17.72 3.24
CA THR A 185 4.77 -16.74 2.32
C THR A 185 5.12 -15.31 2.75
N MET A 186 4.87 -14.94 3.98
CA MET A 186 5.16 -13.59 4.48
C MET A 186 6.66 -13.28 4.48
N ARG A 187 7.49 -14.23 4.93
CA ARG A 187 8.94 -14.09 4.89
C ARG A 187 9.45 -13.91 3.47
N GLY A 188 8.93 -14.69 2.53
CA GLY A 188 9.28 -14.62 1.13
C GLY A 188 8.82 -13.31 0.47
N PHE A 189 7.58 -12.87 0.69
CA PHE A 189 7.08 -11.61 0.15
C PHE A 189 7.90 -10.41 0.65
N LEU A 190 8.09 -10.31 1.96
CA LEU A 190 8.83 -9.19 2.54
C LEU A 190 10.28 -9.13 2.03
N TYR A 191 10.87 -10.28 1.71
CA TYR A 191 12.25 -10.30 1.21
C TYR A 191 12.35 -10.19 -0.31
N ALA A 192 11.61 -11.01 -1.07
CA ALA A 192 11.80 -11.16 -2.51
C ALA A 192 11.61 -9.87 -3.33
N ILE A 193 10.81 -8.93 -2.82
CA ILE A 193 10.59 -7.63 -3.47
C ILE A 193 11.24 -6.47 -2.72
N SER A 194 12.12 -6.76 -1.76
CA SER A 194 13.00 -5.77 -1.14
C SER A 194 14.27 -5.53 -1.96
N GLY A 195 14.91 -4.38 -1.75
CA GLY A 195 16.22 -4.12 -2.34
C GLY A 195 17.33 -5.06 -1.86
N ASP A 196 17.15 -5.69 -0.70
CA ASP A 196 18.13 -6.62 -0.13
C ASP A 196 18.26 -7.90 -0.94
N ALA A 197 17.17 -8.44 -1.49
CA ALA A 197 17.21 -9.66 -2.31
C ALA A 197 18.15 -9.51 -3.53
N LEU A 198 18.08 -8.35 -4.19
CA LEU A 198 18.98 -8.03 -5.31
C LEU A 198 20.41 -7.72 -4.83
N ARG A 199 20.54 -6.93 -3.77
CA ARG A 199 21.83 -6.51 -3.21
C ARG A 199 22.66 -7.69 -2.71
N ASN A 200 22.01 -8.70 -2.13
CA ASN A 200 22.65 -9.92 -1.63
C ASN A 200 22.94 -10.94 -2.73
N GLY A 201 22.39 -10.73 -3.94
CA GLY A 201 22.55 -11.64 -5.09
C GLY A 201 21.65 -12.89 -5.02
N ASP A 202 20.62 -12.89 -4.18
CA ASP A 202 19.66 -13.97 -4.06
C ASP A 202 18.68 -14.02 -5.26
N ILE A 203 18.53 -12.87 -5.93
CA ILE A 203 17.87 -12.74 -7.23
C ILE A 203 18.81 -11.97 -8.19
N SER A 204 18.75 -12.30 -9.47
CA SER A 204 19.56 -11.65 -10.51
C SER A 204 18.91 -10.38 -11.07
N GLU A 205 17.59 -10.29 -10.98
CA GLU A 205 16.78 -9.17 -11.46
C GLU A 205 15.64 -8.93 -10.46
N PRO A 206 15.15 -7.69 -10.30
CA PRO A 206 13.99 -7.42 -9.49
C PRO A 206 12.76 -8.19 -9.97
N PHE A 207 11.94 -8.68 -9.05
CA PHE A 207 10.71 -9.39 -9.37
C PHE A 207 9.70 -8.43 -10.04
N ASP A 208 9.32 -8.75 -11.26
CA ASP A 208 8.40 -7.93 -12.08
C ASP A 208 6.93 -8.39 -12.00
N GLY A 209 6.63 -9.30 -11.08
CA GLY A 209 5.30 -9.87 -10.89
C GLY A 209 4.97 -11.04 -11.81
N HIS A 210 5.89 -11.43 -12.70
CA HIS A 210 5.69 -12.57 -13.59
C HIS A 210 6.42 -13.82 -13.07
N PHE A 211 5.83 -14.99 -13.32
CA PHE A 211 6.39 -16.29 -12.96
C PHE A 211 5.98 -17.35 -14.00
N PRO A 212 6.67 -18.51 -14.06
CA PRO A 212 6.37 -19.56 -15.05
C PRO A 212 4.92 -20.04 -14.93
N ALA A 213 4.24 -20.15 -16.07
CA ALA A 213 2.84 -20.55 -16.12
C ALA A 213 2.59 -21.91 -15.45
N GLY A 214 1.56 -21.98 -14.63
CA GLY A 214 1.14 -23.21 -13.95
C GLY A 214 1.97 -23.59 -12.72
N GLN A 215 2.93 -22.77 -12.30
CA GLN A 215 3.66 -22.95 -11.05
C GLN A 215 2.95 -22.18 -9.91
N ALA A 216 3.27 -22.57 -8.65
CA ALA A 216 2.87 -21.80 -7.49
C ALA A 216 3.65 -20.48 -7.44
N MET A 217 2.96 -19.39 -7.10
CA MET A 217 3.61 -18.09 -6.95
C MET A 217 4.58 -18.10 -5.75
N THR A 218 4.21 -18.79 -4.67
CA THR A 218 5.04 -18.91 -3.46
C THR A 218 6.36 -19.63 -3.70
N ASP A 219 6.48 -20.44 -4.76
CA ASP A 219 7.75 -21.09 -5.12
C ASP A 219 8.74 -20.10 -5.78
N GLN A 220 8.28 -18.94 -6.19
CA GLN A 220 9.13 -17.87 -6.77
C GLN A 220 9.63 -16.89 -5.70
N LEU A 221 9.07 -16.94 -4.50
CA LEU A 221 9.45 -16.05 -3.41
C LEU A 221 10.73 -16.57 -2.74
N VAL A 222 11.85 -15.97 -3.09
CA VAL A 222 13.11 -16.25 -2.38
C VAL A 222 12.99 -15.88 -0.91
N SER A 223 13.65 -16.67 -0.07
CA SER A 223 13.65 -16.44 1.38
C SER A 223 15.09 -16.33 1.85
N PRO A 224 15.48 -15.34 2.65
CA PRO A 224 16.85 -15.16 3.08
C PRO A 224 17.22 -16.21 4.14
N ASP A 225 18.52 -16.50 4.31
CA ASP A 225 19.00 -17.29 5.45
C ASP A 225 18.83 -16.49 6.76
N GLU A 226 19.18 -15.19 6.73
CA GLU A 226 18.99 -14.24 7.82
C GLU A 226 18.09 -13.10 7.35
N LEU A 227 17.16 -12.64 8.22
CA LEU A 227 16.31 -11.50 7.90
C LEU A 227 17.12 -10.22 7.73
N PRO A 228 16.73 -9.31 6.82
CA PRO A 228 17.38 -8.02 6.68
C PRO A 228 17.21 -7.17 7.95
N SER A 229 18.08 -6.20 8.14
CA SER A 229 18.16 -5.42 9.38
C SER A 229 16.89 -4.61 9.70
N TRP A 230 16.09 -4.28 8.70
CA TRP A 230 14.83 -3.55 8.84
C TRP A 230 13.63 -4.45 9.21
N LEU A 231 13.78 -5.78 9.16
CA LEU A 231 12.75 -6.76 9.45
C LEU A 231 13.24 -7.72 10.55
N THR A 232 12.86 -7.48 11.79
CA THR A 232 13.17 -8.40 12.89
C THR A 232 12.29 -9.64 12.85
N GLN A 233 12.64 -10.65 13.65
CA GLN A 233 11.81 -11.85 13.80
C GLN A 233 10.46 -11.51 14.43
N GLU A 234 10.42 -10.55 15.32
CA GLU A 234 9.22 -10.04 15.98
C GLU A 234 8.31 -9.32 14.97
N ASP A 235 8.89 -8.49 14.07
CA ASP A 235 8.13 -7.84 13.00
C ASP A 235 7.49 -8.88 12.07
N LEU A 236 8.27 -9.90 11.66
CA LEU A 236 7.75 -10.98 10.82
C LEU A 236 6.61 -11.73 11.51
N HIS A 237 6.77 -12.07 12.80
CA HIS A 237 5.72 -12.73 13.57
C HIS A 237 4.45 -11.89 13.65
N PHE A 238 4.56 -10.57 13.83
CA PHE A 238 3.41 -9.67 13.82
C PHE A 238 2.60 -9.80 12.51
N TYR A 239 3.26 -9.72 11.36
CA TYR A 239 2.59 -9.88 10.06
C TYR A 239 1.96 -11.27 9.90
N VAL A 240 2.67 -12.32 10.32
CA VAL A 240 2.17 -13.70 10.26
C VAL A 240 0.92 -13.88 11.13
N GLU A 241 0.89 -13.31 12.34
CA GLU A 241 -0.27 -13.36 13.23
C GLU A 241 -1.47 -12.62 12.64
N GLU A 242 -1.25 -11.41 12.08
CA GLU A 242 -2.29 -10.63 11.42
C GLU A 242 -2.92 -11.39 10.25
N ILE A 243 -2.10 -11.94 9.36
CA ILE A 243 -2.57 -12.71 8.20
C ILE A 243 -3.17 -14.06 8.62
N THR A 244 -2.63 -14.73 9.63
CA THR A 244 -3.21 -15.97 10.15
C THR A 244 -4.64 -15.77 10.65
N ARG A 245 -4.93 -14.60 11.21
CA ARG A 245 -6.26 -14.24 11.70
C ARG A 245 -7.24 -13.87 10.58
N THR A 246 -6.78 -13.21 9.52
CA THR A 246 -7.66 -12.67 8.45
C THR A 246 -7.66 -13.50 7.17
N GLY A 247 -6.63 -14.28 6.91
CA GLY A 247 -6.30 -14.83 5.60
C GLY A 247 -5.90 -13.74 4.60
N PHE A 248 -5.60 -14.14 3.37
CA PHE A 248 -5.26 -13.21 2.28
C PHE A 248 -6.49 -12.73 1.51
N ARG A 249 -7.66 -13.35 1.67
CA ARG A 249 -8.84 -13.10 0.86
C ARG A 249 -9.24 -11.62 0.78
N GLY A 250 -9.21 -10.89 1.90
CA GLY A 250 -9.58 -9.49 1.95
C GLY A 250 -8.72 -8.64 1.03
N GLY A 251 -7.39 -8.78 1.13
CA GLY A 251 -6.45 -8.08 0.26
C GLY A 251 -6.53 -8.53 -1.19
N LEU A 252 -6.71 -9.82 -1.47
CA LEU A 252 -6.90 -10.34 -2.83
C LEU A 252 -8.15 -9.77 -3.49
N ASN A 253 -9.19 -9.45 -2.74
CA ASN A 253 -10.39 -8.83 -3.27
C ASN A 253 -10.13 -7.40 -3.80
N TRP A 254 -9.11 -6.69 -3.36
CA TRP A 254 -8.72 -5.41 -3.95
C TRP A 254 -8.31 -5.61 -5.43
N TYR A 255 -7.50 -6.62 -5.72
CA TYR A 255 -7.09 -6.97 -7.08
C TYR A 255 -8.25 -7.46 -7.94
N ARG A 256 -9.23 -8.18 -7.37
CA ARG A 256 -10.42 -8.68 -8.06
C ARG A 256 -11.37 -7.58 -8.52
N ASN A 257 -11.20 -6.35 -8.01
CA ASN A 257 -11.98 -5.19 -8.43
C ASN A 257 -11.29 -4.30 -9.47
N ILE A 258 -10.10 -4.67 -9.97
CA ILE A 258 -9.35 -3.85 -10.94
C ILE A 258 -10.18 -3.55 -12.19
N ASN A 259 -10.93 -4.51 -12.72
CA ASN A 259 -11.79 -4.32 -13.90
C ASN A 259 -12.95 -3.33 -13.67
N ARG A 260 -13.25 -2.97 -12.42
CA ARG A 260 -14.26 -1.96 -12.09
C ARG A 260 -13.70 -0.54 -12.09
N LEU A 261 -12.36 -0.37 -12.01
CA LEU A 261 -11.72 0.95 -11.97
C LEU A 261 -12.16 1.87 -13.12
N PRO A 262 -12.19 1.45 -14.40
CA PRO A 262 -12.59 2.32 -15.48
C PRO A 262 -13.99 2.92 -15.29
N ALA A 263 -14.96 2.11 -14.86
CA ALA A 263 -16.33 2.58 -14.65
C ALA A 263 -16.45 3.52 -13.43
N ILE A 264 -15.69 3.23 -12.36
CA ILE A 264 -15.73 4.01 -11.13
C ILE A 264 -15.01 5.35 -11.31
N THR A 265 -13.88 5.37 -12.02
CA THR A 265 -13.01 6.56 -12.13
C THR A 265 -13.32 7.43 -13.34
N ALA A 266 -14.08 6.93 -14.32
CA ALA A 266 -14.48 7.70 -15.52
C ALA A 266 -15.11 9.09 -15.22
N PRO A 267 -15.93 9.28 -14.16
CA PRO A 267 -16.46 10.60 -13.83
C PRO A 267 -15.39 11.64 -13.47
N PHE A 268 -14.19 11.21 -13.12
CA PHE A 268 -13.06 12.07 -12.74
C PHE A 268 -12.05 12.30 -13.87
N LEU A 269 -12.33 11.83 -15.09
CA LEU A 269 -11.46 12.06 -16.24
C LEU A 269 -11.20 13.55 -16.44
N GLY A 270 -9.90 13.91 -16.54
CA GLY A 270 -9.46 15.29 -16.67
C GLY A 270 -9.44 16.09 -15.36
N ALA A 271 -9.85 15.49 -14.24
CA ALA A 271 -9.65 16.09 -12.93
C ALA A 271 -8.18 15.92 -12.48
N THR A 272 -7.64 16.95 -11.82
CA THR A 272 -6.27 17.04 -11.33
C THR A 272 -6.28 17.03 -9.80
N ILE A 273 -5.29 16.41 -9.18
CA ILE A 273 -5.01 16.58 -7.76
C ILE A 273 -4.24 17.90 -7.61
N GLU A 274 -4.90 18.92 -7.08
CA GLU A 274 -4.34 20.25 -6.91
C GLU A 274 -3.65 20.45 -5.56
N GLN A 275 -3.86 19.50 -4.63
CA GLN A 275 -3.25 19.56 -3.31
C GLN A 275 -1.74 19.30 -3.38
N PRO A 276 -0.96 19.87 -2.43
CA PRO A 276 0.42 19.49 -2.24
C PRO A 276 0.58 17.98 -2.22
N SER A 277 1.46 17.48 -3.08
CA SER A 277 1.66 16.07 -3.30
C SER A 277 3.12 15.67 -3.06
N PHE A 278 3.31 14.49 -2.52
CA PHE A 278 4.59 13.89 -2.22
C PHE A 278 4.65 12.48 -2.80
N TYR A 279 5.78 12.11 -3.38
CA TYR A 279 6.01 10.77 -3.87
C TYR A 279 7.45 10.31 -3.59
N MET A 280 7.60 9.06 -3.14
CA MET A 280 8.88 8.35 -3.10
C MET A 280 8.71 6.91 -3.58
N GLY A 281 9.70 6.41 -4.32
CA GLY A 281 9.75 5.02 -4.78
C GLY A 281 11.14 4.41 -4.64
N GLY A 282 11.22 3.08 -4.73
CA GLY A 282 12.47 2.35 -4.78
C GLY A 282 12.91 2.08 -6.22
N SER A 283 14.21 2.16 -6.53
CA SER A 283 14.71 1.94 -7.90
C SER A 283 14.61 0.46 -8.34
N THR A 284 14.47 -0.46 -7.39
CA THR A 284 14.31 -1.90 -7.67
C THR A 284 12.86 -2.38 -7.54
N ASP A 285 11.90 -1.48 -7.28
CA ASP A 285 10.48 -1.80 -7.16
C ASP A 285 9.77 -1.83 -8.52
N LEU A 286 9.91 -2.92 -9.26
CA LEU A 286 9.26 -3.09 -10.56
C LEU A 286 7.76 -3.42 -10.45
N ILE A 287 7.32 -4.02 -9.34
CA ILE A 287 5.90 -4.37 -9.10
C ILE A 287 5.01 -3.13 -9.10
N ALA A 288 5.49 -2.06 -8.49
CA ALA A 288 4.76 -0.80 -8.38
C ALA A 288 4.73 0.01 -9.70
N GLY A 289 5.53 -0.36 -10.69
CA GLY A 289 5.58 0.33 -11.97
C GLY A 289 6.37 1.65 -11.93
N ASN A 290 7.43 1.72 -11.13
CA ASN A 290 8.32 2.89 -11.00
C ASN A 290 9.20 3.11 -12.24
N THR A 291 8.61 3.13 -13.42
CA THR A 291 9.36 3.43 -14.64
C THR A 291 9.54 4.94 -14.83
N PRO A 292 10.60 5.39 -15.53
CA PRO A 292 10.79 6.81 -15.84
C PRO A 292 9.56 7.44 -16.53
N GLU A 293 8.89 6.68 -17.39
CA GLU A 293 7.68 7.10 -18.10
C GLU A 293 6.50 7.31 -17.12
N ALA A 294 6.28 6.37 -16.20
CA ALA A 294 5.23 6.48 -15.19
C ALA A 294 5.46 7.68 -14.26
N ILE A 295 6.71 7.86 -13.81
CA ILE A 295 7.09 9.02 -12.97
C ILE A 295 6.88 10.33 -13.73
N SER A 296 7.31 10.40 -14.99
CA SER A 296 7.10 11.59 -15.83
C SER A 296 5.61 11.89 -16.06
N ALA A 297 4.79 10.86 -16.28
CA ALA A 297 3.34 11.00 -16.41
C ALA A 297 2.69 11.49 -15.12
N MET A 298 3.09 10.95 -13.97
CA MET A 298 2.63 11.42 -12.65
C MET A 298 2.98 12.90 -12.43
N GLN A 299 4.22 13.31 -12.71
CA GLN A 299 4.66 14.71 -12.57
C GLN A 299 3.83 15.67 -13.40
N GLN A 300 3.33 15.24 -14.56
CA GLN A 300 2.47 16.06 -15.43
C GLN A 300 1.00 16.06 -14.99
N ALA A 301 0.56 15.04 -14.24
CA ALA A 301 -0.82 14.86 -13.83
C ALA A 301 -1.16 15.51 -12.46
N LEU A 302 -0.14 15.89 -11.69
CA LEU A 302 -0.30 16.51 -10.37
C LEU A 302 -0.11 18.03 -10.46
N GLY A 303 -1.00 18.80 -9.81
CA GLY A 303 -0.97 20.26 -9.84
C GLY A 303 0.13 20.88 -8.97
N ASP A 304 0.45 20.26 -7.83
CA ASP A 304 1.45 20.75 -6.86
C ASP A 304 2.29 19.59 -6.29
N LEU A 305 3.12 18.97 -7.13
CA LEU A 305 4.06 17.93 -6.70
C LEU A 305 5.31 18.59 -6.08
N ARG A 306 5.38 18.57 -4.75
CA ARG A 306 6.46 19.23 -3.97
C ARG A 306 7.66 18.35 -3.70
N HIS A 307 7.48 17.03 -3.72
CA HIS A 307 8.55 16.06 -3.54
C HIS A 307 8.35 14.88 -4.48
N CYS A 308 9.42 14.47 -5.16
CA CYS A 308 9.43 13.28 -6.02
C CYS A 308 10.85 12.71 -6.02
N GLU A 309 11.02 11.56 -5.40
CA GLU A 309 12.33 10.94 -5.22
C GLU A 309 12.27 9.43 -5.48
N ILE A 310 13.29 8.90 -6.13
CA ILE A 310 13.53 7.46 -6.26
C ILE A 310 14.80 7.13 -5.49
N ILE A 311 14.67 6.30 -4.44
CA ILE A 311 15.82 5.88 -3.64
C ILE A 311 16.52 4.73 -4.34
N GLU A 312 17.79 4.95 -4.65
CA GLU A 312 18.62 3.96 -5.34
C GLU A 312 18.87 2.72 -4.47
N GLY A 313 18.64 1.53 -5.03
CA GLY A 313 18.80 0.24 -4.39
C GLY A 313 17.73 -0.12 -3.37
N ALA A 314 16.74 0.74 -3.13
CA ALA A 314 15.57 0.40 -2.31
C ALA A 314 14.55 -0.39 -3.11
N GLY A 315 13.85 -1.29 -2.42
CA GLY A 315 12.77 -2.10 -2.98
C GLY A 315 11.39 -1.54 -2.68
N HIS A 316 10.45 -2.47 -2.55
CA HIS A 316 9.03 -2.16 -2.41
C HIS A 316 8.66 -1.59 -1.03
N TRP A 317 9.26 -2.10 0.03
CA TRP A 317 8.89 -1.78 1.43
C TRP A 317 9.58 -0.50 1.94
N LEU A 318 9.51 0.56 1.16
CA LEU A 318 10.31 1.77 1.30
C LEU A 318 10.25 2.38 2.70
N GLN A 319 9.06 2.44 3.32
CA GLN A 319 8.84 2.99 4.65
C GLN A 319 9.48 2.15 5.78
N GLN A 320 9.92 0.94 5.45
CA GLN A 320 10.59 0.01 6.35
C GLN A 320 12.07 -0.14 6.00
N GLU A 321 12.41 -0.36 4.71
CA GLU A 321 13.79 -0.50 4.22
C GLU A 321 14.61 0.78 4.41
N CYS A 322 13.99 1.94 4.18
CA CYS A 322 14.58 3.27 4.22
C CYS A 322 13.83 4.18 5.21
N ALA A 323 13.53 3.65 6.40
CA ALA A 323 12.64 4.28 7.37
C ALA A 323 13.06 5.71 7.74
N SER A 324 14.36 5.95 7.92
CA SER A 324 14.91 7.25 8.29
C SER A 324 14.76 8.28 7.17
N GLU A 325 15.07 7.88 5.94
CA GLU A 325 14.99 8.73 4.75
C GLU A 325 13.53 9.10 4.46
N VAL A 326 12.62 8.11 4.49
CA VAL A 326 11.19 8.33 4.29
C VAL A 326 10.62 9.25 5.36
N SER A 327 10.95 9.00 6.64
CA SER A 327 10.47 9.84 7.74
C SER A 327 10.97 11.27 7.61
N ALA A 328 12.26 11.48 7.32
CA ALA A 328 12.84 12.81 7.16
C ALA A 328 12.20 13.59 5.99
N ALA A 329 12.02 12.93 4.83
CA ALA A 329 11.38 13.53 3.67
C ALA A 329 9.91 13.87 3.94
N MET A 330 9.15 12.97 4.59
CA MET A 330 7.77 13.24 4.99
C MET A 330 7.66 14.42 5.96
N MET A 331 8.56 14.52 6.96
CA MET A 331 8.57 15.66 7.88
C MET A 331 8.83 16.98 7.14
N ALA A 332 9.84 17.02 6.27
CA ALA A 332 10.14 18.21 5.47
C ALA A 332 8.93 18.63 4.58
N PHE A 333 8.24 17.65 3.98
CA PHE A 333 7.02 17.91 3.22
C PHE A 333 5.90 18.52 4.09
N LEU A 334 5.65 17.93 5.26
CA LEU A 334 4.58 18.36 6.17
C LEU A 334 4.85 19.75 6.75
N GLU A 335 6.10 20.07 7.09
CA GLU A 335 6.51 21.41 7.53
C GLU A 335 6.23 22.48 6.44
N GLY A 336 6.42 22.11 5.17
CA GLY A 336 6.14 22.96 4.03
C GLY A 336 4.66 23.18 3.72
N LEU A 337 3.75 22.54 4.46
CA LEU A 337 2.29 22.73 4.34
C LEU A 337 1.73 23.86 5.21
N ASN A 338 2.51 24.37 6.15
CA ASN A 338 2.12 25.37 7.13
C ASN A 338 2.33 26.80 6.63
#